data_6f75b7e9b51d0fc0c04d82adcf64b4a4
#
_entry.id   6f75b7e9b51d0fc0c04d82adcf64b4a4
#
_cell.length_a   1.000
_cell.length_b   1.000
_cell.length_c   1.000
_cell.angle_alpha   90.00
_cell.angle_beta   90.00
_cell.angle_gamma   90.00
#
_symmetry.space_group_name_H-M   'P 1'
#
loop_
_entity.id
_entity.type
_entity.pdbx_description
1 polymer ?
#
loop_
_entity_poly.entity_id
_entity_poly.type
_entity_poly.pdbx_seq_one_letter_code
_entity_poly.pdbx_strand_id
1 'polypeptide(L)'
;MVDGRLNRLRYFKYTLLVSLMFGVLDVVLVWLTSKIIGSNESFLLSIVHFMTMIPMFFGNAMVTVRRCHDLNMSGGFVLLCIIPLVNVLFEIYLLLAKGTIGWNKYGADPLLSDD
;
A
#
# COMPACT_ATOMS: atom_id res chain seq x y z
N MET A 1 11.77 5.44 -5.60
CA MET A 1 10.72 4.52 -5.17
C MET A 1 9.33 5.13 -5.26
N VAL A 2 9.22 6.44 -5.08
CA VAL A 2 7.94 7.13 -5.23
C VAL A 2 7.81 7.87 -6.56
N ASP A 3 8.79 7.70 -7.43
CA ASP A 3 8.78 8.31 -8.75
C ASP A 3 8.01 7.43 -9.74
N GLY A 4 7.44 8.05 -10.76
CA GLY A 4 6.75 7.36 -11.82
C GLY A 4 5.26 7.17 -11.56
N ARG A 5 4.64 6.36 -12.41
CA ARG A 5 3.19 6.15 -12.46
C ARG A 5 2.89 4.66 -12.42
N LEU A 6 1.75 4.29 -11.83
CA LEU A 6 1.23 2.92 -11.86
C LEU A 6 -0.17 2.89 -12.46
N ASN A 7 -0.41 1.99 -13.42
CA ASN A 7 -1.75 1.77 -13.94
C ASN A 7 -2.60 0.96 -12.93
N ARG A 8 -3.90 0.80 -13.23
CA ARG A 8 -4.84 0.11 -12.31
C ARG A 8 -4.41 -1.31 -11.98
N LEU A 9 -3.99 -2.06 -12.99
CA LEU A 9 -3.62 -3.47 -12.81
C LEU A 9 -2.36 -3.62 -11.95
N ARG A 10 -1.33 -2.81 -12.22
CA ARG A 10 -0.10 -2.84 -11.43
C ARG A 10 -0.33 -2.35 -10.01
N TYR A 11 -1.17 -1.33 -9.84
CA TYR A 11 -1.54 -0.85 -8.51
C TYR A 11 -2.20 -1.98 -7.70
N PHE A 12 -3.17 -2.67 -8.31
CA PHE A 12 -3.84 -3.79 -7.66
C PHE A 12 -2.85 -4.90 -7.30
N LYS A 13 -1.99 -5.29 -8.24
CA LYS A 13 -1.01 -6.35 -8.03
C LYS A 13 -0.03 -6.02 -6.91
N TYR A 14 0.53 -4.82 -6.91
CA TYR A 14 1.52 -4.45 -5.92
C TYR A 14 0.91 -4.26 -4.54
N THR A 15 -0.28 -3.67 -4.46
CA THR A 15 -1.00 -3.54 -3.20
C THR A 15 -1.31 -4.91 -2.62
N LEU A 16 -1.81 -5.83 -3.45
CA LEU A 16 -2.09 -7.20 -3.03
C LEU A 16 -0.82 -7.91 -2.58
N LEU A 17 0.26 -7.80 -3.35
CA LEU A 17 1.53 -8.45 -3.04
C LEU A 17 2.10 -7.95 -1.71
N VAL A 18 2.16 -6.64 -1.51
CA VAL A 18 2.66 -6.03 -0.27
C VAL A 18 1.80 -6.48 0.91
N SER A 19 0.48 -6.40 0.76
CA SER A 19 -0.44 -6.77 1.84
C SER A 19 -0.35 -8.24 2.20
N LEU A 20 -0.26 -9.14 1.21
CA LEU A 20 -0.11 -10.58 1.46
C LEU A 20 1.23 -10.90 2.12
N MET A 21 2.31 -10.32 1.61
CA MET A 21 3.65 -10.58 2.13
C MET A 21 3.77 -10.18 3.60
N PHE A 22 3.38 -8.95 3.93
CA PHE A 22 3.46 -8.48 5.32
C PHE A 22 2.37 -9.09 6.20
N GLY A 23 1.19 -9.40 5.64
CA GLY A 23 0.13 -10.08 6.37
C GLY A 23 0.53 -11.48 6.81
N VAL A 24 1.14 -12.27 5.91
CA VAL A 24 1.65 -13.60 6.25
C VAL A 24 2.78 -13.49 7.27
N LEU A 25 3.70 -12.53 7.07
CA LEU A 25 4.81 -12.30 8.01
C LEU A 25 4.27 -11.95 9.39
N ASP A 26 3.27 -11.08 9.47
CA ASP A 26 2.63 -10.69 10.73
C ASP A 26 2.04 -11.89 11.46
N VAL A 27 1.24 -12.71 10.77
CA VAL A 27 0.62 -13.90 11.35
C VAL A 27 1.69 -14.85 11.88
N VAL A 28 2.74 -15.10 11.10
CA VAL A 28 3.82 -16.01 11.50
C VAL A 28 4.56 -15.46 12.72
N LEU A 29 4.92 -14.18 12.72
CA LEU A 29 5.67 -13.58 13.84
C LEU A 29 4.83 -13.54 15.12
N VAL A 30 3.55 -13.18 15.03
CA VAL A 30 2.67 -13.17 16.19
C VAL A 30 2.49 -14.58 16.73
N TRP A 31 2.32 -15.57 15.85
CA TRP A 31 2.18 -16.98 16.25
C TRP A 31 3.45 -17.49 16.94
N LEU A 32 4.63 -17.28 16.35
CA LEU A 32 5.90 -17.69 16.94
C LEU A 32 6.14 -17.01 18.29
N THR A 33 5.87 -15.72 18.37
CA THR A 33 6.03 -14.97 19.62
C THR A 33 5.10 -15.52 20.70
N SER A 34 3.85 -15.83 20.35
CA SER A 34 2.89 -16.41 21.31
C SER A 34 3.33 -17.77 21.82
N LYS A 35 4.05 -18.56 21.00
CA LYS A 35 4.58 -19.85 21.43
C LYS A 35 5.78 -19.72 22.36
N ILE A 36 6.58 -18.68 22.18
CA ILE A 36 7.80 -18.47 22.99
C ILE A 36 7.46 -17.82 24.33
N ILE A 37 6.64 -16.77 24.35
CA ILE A 37 6.37 -15.98 25.56
C ILE A 37 4.98 -16.23 26.15
N GLY A 38 4.15 -16.99 25.45
CA GLY A 38 2.77 -17.26 25.87
C GLY A 38 1.76 -16.27 25.30
N SER A 39 0.52 -16.74 25.14
CA SER A 39 -0.55 -15.95 24.56
C SER A 39 -1.16 -14.92 25.53
N ASN A 40 -0.77 -14.97 26.82
CA ASN A 40 -1.25 -14.02 27.82
C ASN A 40 -0.51 -12.68 27.81
N GLU A 41 0.62 -12.61 27.10
CA GLU A 41 1.43 -11.40 27.00
C GLU A 41 0.95 -10.51 25.85
N SER A 42 -0.29 -10.06 25.95
CA SER A 42 -0.95 -9.29 24.87
C SER A 42 -0.22 -8.00 24.53
N PHE A 43 0.45 -7.37 25.49
CA PHE A 43 1.21 -6.15 25.23
C PHE A 43 2.39 -6.41 24.28
N LEU A 44 3.16 -7.46 24.54
CA LEU A 44 4.30 -7.84 23.68
C LEU A 44 3.84 -8.28 22.29
N LEU A 45 2.73 -9.03 22.22
CA LEU A 45 2.15 -9.42 20.94
C LEU A 45 1.71 -8.21 20.13
N SER A 46 1.14 -7.19 20.79
CA SER A 46 0.75 -5.95 20.14
C SER A 46 1.97 -5.20 19.58
N ILE A 47 3.09 -5.19 20.30
CA ILE A 47 4.33 -4.56 19.81
C ILE A 47 4.81 -5.25 18.52
N VAL A 48 4.83 -6.58 18.50
CA VAL A 48 5.22 -7.33 17.30
C VAL A 48 4.31 -6.99 16.13
N HIS A 49 3.01 -6.96 16.37
CA HIS A 49 2.03 -6.59 15.35
C HIS A 49 2.29 -5.19 14.78
N PHE A 50 2.47 -4.19 15.66
CA PHE A 50 2.74 -2.82 15.22
C PHE A 50 4.05 -2.73 14.42
N MET A 51 5.09 -3.44 14.85
CA MET A 51 6.37 -3.44 14.14
C MET A 51 6.26 -4.01 12.73
N THR A 52 5.32 -4.93 12.49
CA THR A 52 5.05 -5.47 11.16
C THR A 52 4.18 -4.52 10.34
N MET A 53 3.22 -3.86 10.99
CA MET A 53 2.30 -2.94 10.30
C MET A 53 2.99 -1.70 9.75
N ILE A 54 4.02 -1.18 10.43
CA ILE A 54 4.71 0.03 10.00
C ILE A 54 5.33 -0.11 8.60
N PRO A 55 6.19 -1.11 8.32
CA PRO A 55 6.75 -1.25 6.97
C PRO A 55 5.68 -1.58 5.93
N MET A 56 4.63 -2.30 6.29
CA MET A 56 3.51 -2.56 5.38
C MET A 56 2.81 -1.25 4.99
N PHE A 57 2.56 -0.38 5.96
CA PHE A 57 1.97 0.93 5.71
C PHE A 57 2.82 1.75 4.75
N PHE A 58 4.13 1.83 4.98
CA PHE A 58 5.03 2.59 4.10
C PHE A 58 5.11 1.97 2.69
N GLY A 59 5.12 0.65 2.59
CA GLY A 59 5.13 -0.02 1.29
C GLY A 59 3.87 0.29 0.48
N ASN A 60 2.71 0.20 1.11
CA ASN A 60 1.45 0.54 0.46
C ASN A 60 1.36 2.04 0.15
N ALA A 61 1.91 2.90 1.00
CA ALA A 61 1.93 4.33 0.75
C ALA A 61 2.75 4.68 -0.51
N MET A 62 3.91 4.04 -0.69
CA MET A 62 4.73 4.26 -1.88
C MET A 62 4.00 3.83 -3.16
N VAL A 63 3.34 2.69 -3.14
CA VAL A 63 2.54 2.19 -4.26
C VAL A 63 1.39 3.17 -4.55
N THR A 64 0.73 3.65 -3.51
CA THR A 64 -0.39 4.60 -3.63
C THR A 64 0.06 5.94 -4.21
N VAL A 65 1.22 6.45 -3.80
CA VAL A 65 1.80 7.69 -4.36
C VAL A 65 2.00 7.54 -5.88
N ARG A 66 2.56 6.43 -6.33
CA ARG A 66 2.77 6.19 -7.76
C ARG A 66 1.44 6.06 -8.51
N ARG A 67 0.41 5.52 -7.88
CA ARG A 67 -0.93 5.46 -8.46
C ARG A 67 -1.56 6.85 -8.57
N CYS A 68 -1.39 7.69 -7.55
CA CYS A 68 -1.83 9.09 -7.60
C CYS A 68 -1.17 9.82 -8.79
N HIS A 69 0.11 9.55 -9.03
CA HIS A 69 0.83 10.13 -10.15
C HIS A 69 0.21 9.74 -11.50
N ASP A 70 -0.28 8.52 -11.64
CA ASP A 70 -0.96 8.08 -12.86
C ASP A 70 -2.24 8.87 -13.11
N LEU A 71 -2.90 9.32 -12.05
CA LEU A 71 -4.09 10.16 -12.10
C LEU A 71 -3.74 11.66 -12.18
N ASN A 72 -2.46 12.00 -12.35
CA ASN A 72 -1.95 13.37 -12.35
C ASN A 72 -2.23 14.10 -11.04
N MET A 73 -2.23 13.35 -9.93
CA MET A 73 -2.45 13.87 -8.57
C MET A 73 -1.13 13.86 -7.81
N SER A 74 -0.95 14.86 -6.95
CA SER A 74 0.21 14.91 -6.05
C SER A 74 0.23 13.70 -5.11
N GLY A 75 1.43 13.22 -4.77
CA GLY A 75 1.60 12.16 -3.77
C GLY A 75 1.05 12.52 -2.39
N GLY A 76 0.87 13.81 -2.09
CA GLY A 76 0.26 14.25 -0.84
C GLY A 76 -1.16 13.73 -0.62
N PHE A 77 -1.87 13.33 -1.67
CA PHE A 77 -3.19 12.72 -1.55
C PHE A 77 -3.16 11.38 -0.80
N VAL A 78 -1.98 10.75 -0.63
CA VAL A 78 -1.84 9.54 0.19
C VAL A 78 -2.29 9.77 1.63
N LEU A 79 -2.27 11.01 2.11
CA LEU A 79 -2.75 11.35 3.45
C LEU A 79 -4.23 11.06 3.64
N LEU A 80 -5.02 10.96 2.57
CA LEU A 80 -6.41 10.56 2.65
C LEU A 80 -6.57 9.12 3.15
N CYS A 81 -5.53 8.29 3.00
CA CYS A 81 -5.54 6.91 3.49
C CYS A 81 -5.50 6.82 5.03
N ILE A 82 -5.19 7.91 5.72
CA ILE A 82 -5.15 7.95 7.19
C ILE A 82 -6.56 8.13 7.76
N ILE A 83 -7.49 8.72 7.01
CA ILE A 83 -8.86 8.99 7.47
C ILE A 83 -9.70 7.73 7.25
N PRO A 84 -10.29 7.11 8.31
CA PRO A 84 -10.85 5.76 8.21
C PRO A 84 -11.89 5.54 7.12
N LEU A 85 -12.93 6.33 7.04
CA LEU A 85 -13.96 6.14 6.01
C LEU A 85 -13.46 6.60 4.63
N VAL A 86 -12.76 7.73 4.59
CA VAL A 86 -12.20 8.30 3.36
C VAL A 86 -11.18 7.34 2.74
N ASN A 87 -10.41 6.63 3.57
CA ASN A 87 -9.45 5.62 3.12
C ASN A 87 -10.11 4.60 2.18
N VAL A 88 -11.22 4.01 2.60
CA VAL A 88 -11.92 2.98 1.80
C VAL A 88 -12.39 3.58 0.47
N LEU A 89 -13.02 4.75 0.52
CA LEU A 89 -13.53 5.41 -0.68
C LEU A 89 -12.41 5.81 -1.64
N PHE A 90 -11.30 6.30 -1.10
CA PHE A 90 -10.15 6.69 -1.90
C PHE A 90 -9.49 5.47 -2.56
N GLU A 91 -9.36 4.37 -1.83
CA GLU A 91 -8.81 3.12 -2.38
C GLU A 91 -9.66 2.58 -3.52
N ILE A 92 -10.99 2.61 -3.38
CA ILE A 92 -11.91 2.20 -4.44
C ILE A 92 -11.73 3.12 -5.66
N TYR A 93 -11.62 4.41 -5.44
CA TYR A 93 -11.38 5.39 -6.51
C TYR A 93 -10.08 5.07 -7.27
N LEU A 94 -8.99 4.80 -6.55
CA LEU A 94 -7.69 4.48 -7.15
C LEU A 94 -7.71 3.18 -7.96
N LEU A 95 -8.55 2.22 -7.56
CA LEU A 95 -8.69 0.95 -8.28
C LEU A 95 -9.52 1.08 -9.55
N LEU A 96 -10.49 1.99 -9.58
CA LEU A 96 -11.46 2.10 -10.67
C LEU A 96 -11.19 3.26 -11.62
N ALA A 97 -10.59 4.34 -11.15
CA ALA A 97 -10.37 5.53 -11.97
C ALA A 97 -9.41 5.26 -13.12
N LYS A 98 -9.69 5.85 -14.27
CA LYS A 98 -8.79 5.78 -15.40
C LYS A 98 -7.66 6.80 -15.21
N GLY A 99 -6.41 6.34 -15.37
CA GLY A 99 -5.24 7.22 -15.30
C GLY A 99 -5.18 8.19 -16.47
N THR A 100 -4.26 9.14 -16.40
CA THR A 100 -4.03 10.11 -17.47
C THR A 100 -3.57 9.39 -18.74
N ILE A 101 -4.22 9.67 -19.87
CA ILE A 101 -3.81 9.13 -21.17
C ILE A 101 -2.60 9.93 -21.65
N GLY A 102 -1.53 9.20 -22.03
CA GLY A 102 -0.29 9.83 -22.48
C GLY A 102 0.55 10.37 -21.33
N TRP A 103 1.48 11.26 -21.67
CA TRP A 103 2.37 11.88 -20.69
C TRP A 103 1.62 12.81 -19.74
N ASN A 104 2.02 12.81 -18.48
CA ASN A 104 1.64 13.84 -17.52
C ASN A 104 2.91 14.33 -16.80
N LYS A 105 2.77 15.21 -15.81
CA LYS A 105 3.92 15.77 -15.11
C LYS A 105 4.75 14.72 -14.34
N TYR A 106 4.28 13.48 -14.23
CA TYR A 106 4.98 12.39 -13.53
C TYR A 106 5.59 11.37 -14.49
N GLY A 107 5.46 11.56 -15.78
CA GLY A 107 6.11 10.71 -16.76
C GLY A 107 5.20 10.14 -17.84
N ALA A 108 5.70 9.12 -18.51
CA ALA A 108 5.02 8.46 -19.61
C ALA A 108 3.84 7.61 -19.13
N ASP A 109 2.88 7.39 -20.02
CA ASP A 109 1.73 6.54 -19.77
C ASP A 109 2.17 5.08 -19.57
N PRO A 110 1.93 4.48 -18.39
CA PRO A 110 2.35 3.09 -18.15
C PRO A 110 1.61 2.07 -19.02
N LEU A 111 0.47 2.41 -19.60
CA LEU A 111 -0.24 1.53 -20.52
C LEU A 111 0.41 1.46 -21.90
N LEU A 112 1.26 2.44 -22.22
CA LEU A 112 1.99 2.51 -23.48
C LEU A 112 3.42 2.00 -23.39
N SER A 113 3.87 1.65 -22.18
CA SER A 113 5.22 1.13 -21.94
C SER A 113 5.16 -0.35 -21.60
N ASP A 114 6.24 -1.07 -21.89
CA ASP A 114 6.35 -2.50 -21.59
C ASP A 114 6.77 -2.77 -20.13
N ASP A 115 7.00 -1.74 -19.37
CA ASP A 115 7.45 -1.87 -17.97
C ASP A 115 6.36 -2.31 -17.01
#